data_96b481bfed92a5ecd0b0eda30fc2590f
#
_entry.id   96b481bfed92a5ecd0b0eda30fc2590f
#
_cell.length_a   1.000
_cell.length_b   1.000
_cell.length_c   1.000
_cell.angle_alpha   90.00
_cell.angle_beta   90.00
_cell.angle_gamma   90.00
#
_symmetry.space_group_name_H-M   'P 1'
#
loop_
_entity.id
_entity.type
_entity.pdbx_description
1 polymer ?
#
loop_
_entity_poly.entity_id
_entity_poly.type
_entity_poly.pdbx_seq_one_letter_code
_entity_poly.pdbx_strand_id
1 'polypeptide(L)'
;MTAITGERSGTKESGGNKDRMGVEQKDGEQGISNGKDRVRGRIMTLRILAVNDLYLKPQKCQFKQHEVEYLGVIISEDAIAMDPIKVQGVKNWKRPTTLKEVRAFLGFLNFYRMYIRNFSMLATPLNALIAHCARGGKFYWNDELEAAFNALVDAVCTAPVLRQPRFEDQFTIDCDASAYAIGAVLQQGDEKGKLHPVAFLSRTLDATQRNWDIYDKELFAVVHALATWRPYLVGNPHKTVVNTDHNNLTYFKVARKLNRKQARWMQELAEFDFEL
;
A
#
# COMPACT_ATOMS: atom_id res chain seq x y z
N MET A 1 -15.02 12.93 4.51
CA MET A 1 -13.75 12.63 5.19
C MET A 1 -13.36 13.76 6.11
N THR A 2 -12.81 13.50 7.29
CA THR A 2 -12.41 14.53 8.26
C THR A 2 -10.93 14.35 8.55
N ALA A 3 -10.10 15.31 8.19
CA ALA A 3 -8.67 15.31 8.52
C ALA A 3 -8.46 16.00 9.88
N ILE A 4 -7.76 15.35 10.79
CA ILE A 4 -7.47 15.82 12.14
C ILE A 4 -5.97 15.73 12.39
N THR A 5 -5.30 16.85 12.63
CA THR A 5 -3.90 16.90 13.06
C THR A 5 -3.85 17.26 14.55
N GLY A 6 -3.38 16.36 15.41
CA GLY A 6 -3.27 16.55 16.86
C GLY A 6 -1.81 16.60 17.33
N GLU A 7 -1.47 17.55 18.18
CA GLU A 7 -0.21 17.59 18.92
C GLU A 7 -0.43 17.11 20.36
N ARG A 8 0.45 16.27 20.87
CA ARG A 8 0.45 15.85 22.29
C ARG A 8 1.20 16.88 23.14
N SER A 9 0.53 17.45 24.12
CA SER A 9 1.22 18.08 25.26
C SER A 9 1.05 17.15 26.47
N GLY A 10 2.17 16.69 27.01
CA GLY A 10 2.16 15.80 28.17
C GLY A 10 2.11 16.58 29.49
N THR A 11 1.19 16.18 30.35
CA THR A 11 1.36 16.30 31.82
C THR A 11 0.66 15.12 32.48
N LYS A 12 1.39 14.47 33.39
CA LYS A 12 0.91 13.33 34.20
C LYS A 12 0.01 13.89 35.34
N GLU A 13 -1.10 13.21 35.64
CA GLU A 13 -1.40 12.82 37.00
C GLU A 13 -2.52 11.76 37.06
N SER A 14 -2.46 10.98 38.11
CA SER A 14 -3.02 9.71 38.46
C SER A 14 -4.50 9.71 38.86
N GLY A 15 -5.18 8.58 38.69
CA GLY A 15 -6.37 8.26 39.46
C GLY A 15 -7.41 7.43 38.69
N GLY A 16 -7.51 6.14 39.06
CA GLY A 16 -8.31 5.13 38.40
C GLY A 16 -9.83 5.29 38.48
N ASN A 17 -10.48 4.66 37.54
CA ASN A 17 -11.57 3.71 37.83
C ASN A 17 -11.87 2.89 36.58
N LYS A 18 -11.96 1.56 36.76
CA LYS A 18 -12.34 0.60 35.72
C LYS A 18 -13.84 0.40 35.83
N ASP A 19 -14.58 0.75 34.79
CA ASP A 19 -15.86 0.13 34.53
C ASP A 19 -15.92 -0.35 33.06
N ARG A 20 -16.02 -1.67 32.95
CA ARG A 20 -16.26 -2.39 31.71
C ARG A 20 -17.71 -2.19 31.30
N MET A 21 -17.94 -1.51 30.18
CA MET A 21 -19.21 -1.62 29.47
C MET A 21 -19.07 -2.58 28.28
N GLY A 22 -19.84 -3.66 28.35
CA GLY A 22 -20.00 -4.63 27.28
C GLY A 22 -20.63 -3.98 26.05
N VAL A 23 -20.05 -4.28 24.90
CA VAL A 23 -20.60 -3.92 23.59
C VAL A 23 -21.51 -5.06 23.16
N GLU A 24 -22.81 -4.86 23.24
CA GLU A 24 -23.80 -5.73 22.54
C GLU A 24 -23.72 -5.48 21.03
N GLN A 25 -23.40 -6.56 20.32
CA GLN A 25 -23.62 -6.65 18.87
C GLN A 25 -25.12 -6.64 18.58
N LYS A 26 -25.56 -5.74 17.75
CA LYS A 26 -26.84 -5.84 17.01
C LYS A 26 -26.58 -5.78 15.53
N ASP A 27 -27.11 -6.83 14.90
CA ASP A 27 -27.10 -7.12 13.48
C ASP A 27 -27.78 -6.06 12.62
N GLY A 28 -27.23 -5.91 11.41
CA GLY A 28 -27.88 -5.71 10.14
C GLY A 28 -28.82 -4.52 9.97
N GLU A 29 -28.36 -3.54 9.16
CA GLU A 29 -29.23 -2.92 8.16
C GLU A 29 -28.37 -2.23 7.09
N GLN A 30 -28.48 -2.70 5.86
CA GLN A 30 -28.04 -2.04 4.65
C GLN A 30 -28.86 -0.75 4.49
N GLY A 31 -28.20 0.40 4.44
CA GLY A 31 -28.89 1.66 4.18
C GLY A 31 -27.87 2.75 3.84
N ILE A 32 -28.04 3.29 2.64
CA ILE A 32 -27.45 4.54 2.13
C ILE A 32 -27.18 5.50 3.29
N SER A 33 -25.91 5.80 3.56
CA SER A 33 -25.46 6.71 4.64
C SER A 33 -26.10 8.08 4.45
N ASN A 34 -27.26 8.29 5.08
CA ASN A 34 -27.96 9.56 5.12
C ASN A 34 -27.08 10.60 5.84
N GLY A 35 -27.14 11.87 5.43
CA GLY A 35 -26.36 12.96 6.02
C GLY A 35 -26.44 13.04 7.55
N LYS A 36 -27.48 12.44 8.18
CA LYS A 36 -27.62 12.28 9.63
C LYS A 36 -26.58 11.35 10.25
N ASP A 37 -26.21 10.25 9.57
CA ASP A 37 -25.21 9.29 10.08
C ASP A 37 -23.80 9.88 9.97
N ARG A 38 -23.52 10.64 8.94
CA ARG A 38 -22.25 11.39 8.81
C ARG A 38 -22.10 12.48 9.90
N VAL A 39 -23.19 13.11 10.32
CA VAL A 39 -23.19 14.08 11.43
C VAL A 39 -22.97 13.35 12.76
N ARG A 40 -23.65 12.23 12.97
CA ARG A 40 -23.54 11.40 14.18
C ARG A 40 -22.12 10.85 14.35
N GLY A 41 -21.50 10.35 13.29
CA GLY A 41 -20.11 9.88 13.29
C GLY A 41 -19.12 10.96 13.68
N ARG A 42 -19.28 12.19 13.16
CA ARG A 42 -18.43 13.34 13.53
C ARG A 42 -18.56 13.72 14.99
N ILE A 43 -19.78 13.78 15.50
CA ILE A 43 -20.04 14.11 16.92
C ILE A 43 -19.40 13.03 17.81
N MET A 44 -19.51 11.75 17.43
CA MET A 44 -18.92 10.65 18.17
C MET A 44 -17.39 10.74 18.16
N THR A 45 -16.78 11.00 17.01
CA THR A 45 -15.32 11.21 16.91
C THR A 45 -14.84 12.35 17.80
N LEU A 46 -15.52 13.51 17.77
CA LEU A 46 -15.16 14.67 18.59
C LEU A 46 -15.31 14.37 20.09
N ARG A 47 -16.34 13.59 20.49
CA ARG A 47 -16.52 13.15 21.87
C ARG A 47 -15.41 12.20 22.33
N ILE A 48 -15.04 11.22 21.48
CA ILE A 48 -13.94 10.28 21.79
C ILE A 48 -12.63 11.05 21.98
N LEU A 49 -12.33 12.03 21.12
CA LEU A 49 -11.14 12.86 21.24
C LEU A 49 -11.16 13.66 22.56
N ALA A 50 -12.30 14.31 22.89
CA ALA A 50 -12.43 15.09 24.11
C ALA A 50 -12.27 14.23 25.39
N VAL A 51 -12.85 13.01 25.40
CA VAL A 51 -12.74 12.07 26.54
C VAL A 51 -11.30 11.58 26.75
N ASN A 52 -10.50 11.57 25.66
CA ASN A 52 -9.09 11.16 25.73
C ASN A 52 -8.11 12.33 25.80
N ASP A 53 -8.57 13.52 26.17
CA ASP A 53 -7.76 14.75 26.29
C ASP A 53 -6.99 15.11 25.00
N LEU A 54 -7.55 14.78 23.85
CA LEU A 54 -7.01 15.13 22.53
C LEU A 54 -7.67 16.40 22.01
N TYR A 55 -6.95 17.51 22.08
CA TYR A 55 -7.44 18.81 21.67
C TYR A 55 -7.23 19.07 20.18
N LEU A 56 -8.26 19.62 19.55
CA LEU A 56 -8.26 20.02 18.16
C LEU A 56 -8.03 21.52 18.02
N LYS A 57 -7.32 21.92 16.97
CA LYS A 57 -7.27 23.32 16.52
C LYS A 57 -8.39 23.56 15.51
N PRO A 58 -9.49 24.28 15.87
CA PRO A 58 -10.65 24.46 14.97
C PRO A 58 -10.28 25.05 13.60
N GLN A 59 -9.28 25.94 13.57
CA GLN A 59 -8.79 26.58 12.34
C GLN A 59 -8.12 25.60 11.37
N LYS A 60 -7.65 24.43 11.86
CA LYS A 60 -7.06 23.35 11.04
C LYS A 60 -8.06 22.24 10.73
N CYS A 61 -9.28 22.31 11.24
CA CYS A 61 -10.30 21.30 10.99
C CYS A 61 -11.09 21.65 9.74
N GLN A 62 -11.10 20.73 8.78
CA GLN A 62 -11.89 20.84 7.56
C GLN A 62 -13.01 19.78 7.60
N PHE A 63 -14.26 20.23 7.46
CA PHE A 63 -15.43 19.37 7.48
C PHE A 63 -16.20 19.48 6.15
N LYS A 64 -16.82 18.39 5.72
CA LYS A 64 -17.65 18.32 4.51
C LYS A 64 -16.89 18.65 3.23
N GLN A 65 -15.60 18.34 3.18
CA GLN A 65 -14.83 18.50 1.95
C GLN A 65 -15.07 17.27 1.05
N HIS A 66 -15.20 17.49 -0.25
CA HIS A 66 -15.24 16.42 -1.25
C HIS A 66 -13.84 15.85 -1.49
N GLU A 67 -12.83 16.70 -1.37
CA GLU A 67 -11.41 16.33 -1.50
C GLU A 67 -10.62 16.92 -0.34
N VAL A 68 -9.67 16.17 0.17
CA VAL A 68 -8.78 16.59 1.26
C VAL A 68 -7.34 16.26 0.90
N GLU A 69 -6.47 17.26 0.96
CA GLU A 69 -5.03 17.03 0.94
C GLU A 69 -4.58 16.48 2.30
N TYR A 70 -3.93 15.31 2.28
CA TYR A 70 -3.41 14.68 3.49
C TYR A 70 -2.06 14.01 3.20
N LEU A 71 -1.01 14.48 3.88
CA LEU A 71 0.36 13.95 3.77
C LEU A 71 0.88 13.84 2.32
N GLY A 72 0.52 14.80 1.45
CA GLY A 72 0.98 14.85 0.05
C GLY A 72 0.20 13.96 -0.91
N VAL A 73 -0.98 13.49 -0.50
CA VAL A 73 -1.95 12.83 -1.38
C VAL A 73 -3.28 13.56 -1.31
N ILE A 74 -4.05 13.50 -2.38
CA ILE A 74 -5.41 14.00 -2.45
C ILE A 74 -6.36 12.81 -2.29
N ILE A 75 -7.17 12.86 -1.23
CA ILE A 75 -8.15 11.83 -0.91
C ILE A 75 -9.53 12.40 -1.24
N SER A 76 -10.24 11.76 -2.15
CA SER A 76 -11.65 12.03 -2.47
C SER A 76 -12.54 10.88 -1.99
N GLU A 77 -13.84 10.92 -2.29
CA GLU A 77 -14.80 9.90 -1.82
C GLU A 77 -14.48 8.49 -2.36
N ASP A 78 -14.06 8.40 -3.63
CA ASP A 78 -13.82 7.12 -4.32
C ASP A 78 -12.37 6.92 -4.76
N ALA A 79 -11.48 7.89 -4.54
CA ALA A 79 -10.15 7.89 -5.14
C ALA A 79 -9.07 8.47 -4.22
N ILE A 80 -7.85 7.99 -4.44
CA ILE A 80 -6.63 8.53 -3.82
C ILE A 80 -5.65 8.84 -4.95
N ALA A 81 -5.24 10.11 -5.05
CA ALA A 81 -4.29 10.59 -6.06
C ALA A 81 -3.04 11.17 -5.40
N MET A 82 -1.93 11.17 -6.13
CA MET A 82 -0.77 11.95 -5.73
C MET A 82 -1.08 13.45 -5.87
N ASP A 83 -0.56 14.27 -4.94
CA ASP A 83 -0.64 15.72 -5.02
C ASP A 83 0.02 16.22 -6.33
N PRO A 84 -0.69 16.95 -7.20
CA PRO A 84 -0.15 17.49 -8.46
C PRO A 84 1.10 18.34 -8.26
N ILE A 85 1.23 19.05 -7.14
CA ILE A 85 2.43 19.83 -6.80
C ILE A 85 3.63 18.91 -6.63
N LYS A 86 3.44 17.76 -6.00
CA LYS A 86 4.50 16.76 -5.81
C LYS A 86 4.87 16.08 -7.12
N VAL A 87 3.88 15.74 -7.94
CA VAL A 87 4.11 15.20 -9.30
C VAL A 87 4.90 16.20 -10.15
N GLN A 88 4.51 17.49 -10.14
CA GLN A 88 5.25 18.52 -10.84
C GLN A 88 6.68 18.70 -10.30
N GLY A 89 6.87 18.56 -8.98
CA GLY A 89 8.19 18.56 -8.35
C GLY A 89 9.08 17.41 -8.86
N VAL A 90 8.52 16.22 -9.05
CA VAL A 90 9.25 15.07 -9.62
C VAL A 90 9.56 15.30 -11.10
N LYS A 91 8.62 15.81 -11.88
CA LYS A 91 8.82 16.14 -13.30
C LYS A 91 9.97 17.12 -13.52
N ASN A 92 10.13 18.06 -12.60
CA ASN A 92 11.20 19.07 -12.66
C ASN A 92 12.45 18.67 -11.86
N TRP A 93 12.52 17.42 -11.37
CA TRP A 93 13.66 16.95 -10.58
C TRP A 93 14.93 16.92 -11.42
N LYS A 94 15.95 17.60 -10.93
CA LYS A 94 17.24 17.63 -11.64
C LYS A 94 17.93 16.27 -11.53
N ARG A 95 18.60 15.87 -12.61
CA ARG A 95 19.47 14.69 -12.62
C ARG A 95 20.41 14.70 -11.40
N PRO A 96 20.45 13.63 -10.60
CA PRO A 96 21.37 13.53 -9.47
C PRO A 96 22.84 13.55 -9.90
N THR A 97 23.65 14.33 -9.21
CA THR A 97 25.10 14.44 -9.41
C THR A 97 25.89 13.87 -8.24
N THR A 98 25.23 13.55 -7.14
CA THR A 98 25.83 13.02 -5.92
C THR A 98 25.02 11.84 -5.38
N LEU A 99 25.69 10.96 -4.61
CA LEU A 99 25.03 9.86 -3.92
C LEU A 99 23.91 10.34 -2.97
N LYS A 100 24.09 11.51 -2.34
CA LYS A 100 23.08 12.10 -1.45
C LYS A 100 21.81 12.45 -2.23
N GLU A 101 21.94 12.99 -3.43
CA GLU A 101 20.80 13.34 -4.29
C GLU A 101 20.08 12.10 -4.80
N VAL A 102 20.80 11.01 -5.16
CA VAL A 102 20.18 9.73 -5.53
C VAL A 102 19.35 9.18 -4.37
N ARG A 103 19.89 9.20 -3.14
CA ARG A 103 19.15 8.75 -1.94
C ARG A 103 17.93 9.62 -1.65
N ALA A 104 18.04 10.94 -1.83
CA ALA A 104 16.94 11.87 -1.64
C ALA A 104 15.81 11.60 -2.65
N PHE A 105 16.15 11.41 -3.93
CA PHE A 105 15.21 11.08 -5.00
C PHE A 105 14.48 9.77 -4.70
N LEU A 106 15.21 8.68 -4.46
CA LEU A 106 14.60 7.37 -4.16
C LEU A 106 13.81 7.39 -2.85
N GLY A 107 14.27 8.11 -1.83
CA GLY A 107 13.55 8.29 -0.57
C GLY A 107 12.22 8.99 -0.76
N PHE A 108 12.19 10.03 -1.59
CA PHE A 108 10.96 10.72 -1.96
C PHE A 108 10.00 9.79 -2.71
N LEU A 109 10.48 9.09 -3.74
CA LEU A 109 9.67 8.19 -4.54
C LEU A 109 9.18 6.96 -3.75
N ASN A 110 9.94 6.49 -2.77
CA ASN A 110 9.54 5.36 -1.95
C ASN A 110 8.24 5.62 -1.14
N PHE A 111 7.94 6.89 -0.82
CA PHE A 111 6.65 7.26 -0.23
C PHE A 111 5.48 7.01 -1.19
N TYR A 112 5.68 7.24 -2.48
CA TYR A 112 4.68 7.08 -3.52
C TYR A 112 4.73 5.72 -4.24
N ARG A 113 5.54 4.76 -3.75
CA ARG A 113 5.74 3.47 -4.42
C ARG A 113 4.46 2.67 -4.67
N MET A 114 3.43 2.86 -3.83
CA MET A 114 2.13 2.21 -3.98
C MET A 114 1.33 2.70 -5.20
N TYR A 115 1.74 3.80 -5.82
CA TYR A 115 1.15 4.32 -7.06
C TYR A 115 1.92 3.86 -8.30
N ILE A 116 3.12 3.28 -8.12
CA ILE A 116 4.07 3.01 -9.20
C ILE A 116 4.16 1.50 -9.42
N ARG A 117 3.66 1.05 -10.57
CA ARG A 117 3.82 -0.34 -10.99
C ARG A 117 5.30 -0.66 -11.16
N ASN A 118 5.75 -1.82 -10.67
CA ASN A 118 7.11 -2.32 -10.81
C ASN A 118 8.20 -1.37 -10.26
N PHE A 119 7.88 -0.55 -9.25
CA PHE A 119 8.81 0.41 -8.65
C PHE A 119 10.18 -0.19 -8.33
N SER A 120 10.21 -1.38 -7.72
CA SER A 120 11.47 -2.03 -7.32
C SER A 120 12.37 -2.38 -8.52
N MET A 121 11.78 -2.77 -9.65
CA MET A 121 12.54 -3.03 -10.88
C MET A 121 13.13 -1.74 -11.45
N LEU A 122 12.31 -0.70 -11.56
CA LEU A 122 12.74 0.61 -12.06
C LEU A 122 13.86 1.22 -11.19
N ALA A 123 13.78 1.03 -9.87
CA ALA A 123 14.77 1.55 -8.92
C ALA A 123 16.04 0.70 -8.81
N THR A 124 16.09 -0.49 -9.41
CA THR A 124 17.22 -1.44 -9.27
C THR A 124 18.58 -0.83 -9.66
N PRO A 125 18.76 -0.15 -10.82
CA PRO A 125 20.07 0.42 -11.19
C PRO A 125 20.54 1.48 -10.21
N LEU A 126 19.66 2.36 -9.74
CA LEU A 126 19.98 3.41 -8.77
C LEU A 126 20.33 2.81 -7.39
N ASN A 127 19.63 1.75 -6.97
CA ASN A 127 19.96 1.02 -5.74
C ASN A 127 21.32 0.30 -5.86
N ALA A 128 21.65 -0.24 -7.03
CA ALA A 128 22.96 -0.84 -7.29
C ALA A 128 24.09 0.18 -7.19
N LEU A 129 23.92 1.40 -7.69
CA LEU A 129 24.84 2.51 -7.51
C LEU A 129 25.03 2.85 -6.02
N ILE A 130 23.95 2.93 -5.24
CA ILE A 130 24.03 3.18 -3.79
C ILE A 130 24.84 2.08 -3.11
N ALA A 131 24.58 0.80 -3.43
CA ALA A 131 25.31 -0.33 -2.88
C ALA A 131 26.80 -0.35 -3.31
N HIS A 132 27.10 0.04 -4.55
CA HIS A 132 28.48 0.20 -5.04
C HIS A 132 29.24 1.26 -4.22
N CYS A 133 28.66 2.43 -4.04
CA CYS A 133 29.27 3.52 -3.26
C CYS A 133 29.41 3.16 -1.77
N ALA A 134 28.45 2.42 -1.19
CA ALA A 134 28.52 1.96 0.19
C ALA A 134 29.69 0.99 0.45
N ARG A 135 30.17 0.30 -0.57
CA ARG A 135 31.37 -0.58 -0.53
C ARG A 135 32.68 0.15 -0.86
N GLY A 136 32.68 1.47 -0.89
CA GLY A 136 33.85 2.29 -1.18
C GLY A 136 34.06 2.63 -2.65
N GLY A 137 33.13 2.26 -3.53
CA GLY A 137 33.17 2.65 -4.95
C GLY A 137 32.92 4.13 -5.15
N LYS A 138 33.48 4.69 -6.22
CA LYS A 138 33.25 6.08 -6.60
C LYS A 138 31.87 6.24 -7.24
N PHE A 139 31.25 7.41 -7.03
CA PHE A 139 30.03 7.80 -7.75
C PHE A 139 30.29 7.87 -9.24
N TYR A 140 29.39 7.31 -10.03
CA TYR A 140 29.38 7.39 -11.49
C TYR A 140 27.94 7.58 -11.98
N TRP A 141 27.80 8.02 -13.22
CA TRP A 141 26.52 8.14 -13.89
C TRP A 141 26.68 7.71 -15.34
N ASN A 142 25.84 6.80 -15.79
CA ASN A 142 25.87 6.23 -17.13
C ASN A 142 24.46 6.21 -17.74
N ASP A 143 24.32 5.75 -18.97
CA ASP A 143 23.06 5.74 -19.69
C ASP A 143 22.01 4.83 -19.03
N GLU A 144 22.42 3.73 -18.38
CA GLU A 144 21.52 2.85 -17.64
C GLU A 144 20.89 3.57 -16.43
N LEU A 145 21.69 4.34 -15.68
CA LEU A 145 21.21 5.12 -14.54
C LEU A 145 20.33 6.28 -15.00
N GLU A 146 20.67 6.91 -16.14
CA GLU A 146 19.85 7.95 -16.76
C GLU A 146 18.51 7.40 -17.19
N ALA A 147 18.49 6.24 -17.86
CA ALA A 147 17.26 5.57 -18.27
C ALA A 147 16.38 5.18 -17.07
N ALA A 148 16.97 4.64 -15.99
CA ALA A 148 16.25 4.30 -14.76
C ALA A 148 15.66 5.53 -14.06
N PHE A 149 16.42 6.64 -14.01
CA PHE A 149 15.95 7.90 -13.46
C PHE A 149 14.75 8.44 -14.23
N ASN A 150 14.85 8.52 -15.56
CA ASN A 150 13.78 9.00 -16.43
C ASN A 150 12.55 8.07 -16.37
N ALA A 151 12.74 6.77 -16.35
CA ALA A 151 11.63 5.79 -16.22
C ALA A 151 10.87 5.96 -14.88
N LEU A 152 11.57 6.26 -13.80
CA LEU A 152 10.93 6.57 -12.50
C LEU A 152 10.17 7.90 -12.52
N VAL A 153 10.72 8.94 -13.14
CA VAL A 153 10.04 10.23 -13.34
C VAL A 153 8.76 10.04 -14.16
N ASP A 154 8.85 9.32 -15.28
CA ASP A 154 7.70 9.03 -16.16
C ASP A 154 6.64 8.20 -15.43
N ALA A 155 7.06 7.19 -14.66
CA ALA A 155 6.15 6.35 -13.88
C ALA A 155 5.34 7.16 -12.83
N VAL A 156 5.94 8.18 -12.22
CA VAL A 156 5.22 9.10 -11.32
C VAL A 156 4.27 10.01 -12.10
N CYS A 157 4.72 10.56 -13.23
CA CYS A 157 3.92 11.49 -14.04
C CYS A 157 2.71 10.81 -14.70
N THR A 158 2.80 9.49 -14.94
CA THR A 158 1.74 8.68 -15.57
C THR A 158 1.01 7.78 -14.57
N ALA A 159 1.32 7.90 -13.28
CA ALA A 159 0.72 7.06 -12.24
C ALA A 159 -0.81 7.19 -12.25
N PRO A 160 -1.52 6.05 -12.14
CA PRO A 160 -2.97 6.07 -12.11
C PRO A 160 -3.48 6.68 -10.80
N VAL A 161 -4.70 7.21 -10.86
CA VAL A 161 -5.48 7.48 -9.65
C VAL A 161 -5.89 6.13 -9.06
N LEU A 162 -5.59 5.91 -7.78
CA LEU A 162 -5.96 4.70 -7.08
C LEU A 162 -7.41 4.79 -6.59
N ARG A 163 -8.12 3.69 -6.66
CA ARG A 163 -9.46 3.59 -6.07
C ARG A 163 -9.36 3.47 -4.54
N GLN A 164 -10.27 4.13 -3.82
CA GLN A 164 -10.43 3.83 -2.41
C GLN A 164 -10.98 2.41 -2.23
N PRO A 165 -10.39 1.57 -1.34
CA PRO A 165 -10.89 0.22 -1.12
C PRO A 165 -12.29 0.26 -0.50
N ARG A 166 -13.20 -0.55 -1.04
CA ARG A 166 -14.52 -0.83 -0.48
C ARG A 166 -14.49 -2.22 0.12
N PHE A 167 -14.73 -2.32 1.42
CA PHE A 167 -14.61 -3.60 2.13
C PHE A 167 -15.77 -4.56 1.86
N GLU A 168 -16.86 -4.07 1.25
CA GLU A 168 -17.99 -4.87 0.80
C GLU A 168 -17.78 -5.48 -0.60
N ASP A 169 -16.79 -4.99 -1.36
CA ASP A 169 -16.53 -5.43 -2.73
C ASP A 169 -15.42 -6.50 -2.74
N GLN A 170 -15.47 -7.38 -3.75
CA GLN A 170 -14.43 -8.40 -3.98
C GLN A 170 -13.10 -7.75 -4.38
N PHE A 171 -12.01 -8.25 -3.80
CA PHE A 171 -10.66 -7.90 -4.22
C PHE A 171 -10.12 -8.89 -5.24
N THR A 172 -9.38 -8.36 -6.22
CA THR A 172 -8.59 -9.11 -7.19
C THR A 172 -7.13 -8.73 -7.06
N ILE A 173 -6.24 -9.70 -7.06
CA ILE A 173 -4.79 -9.50 -7.01
C ILE A 173 -4.17 -10.14 -8.25
N ASP A 174 -3.45 -9.34 -9.05
CA ASP A 174 -2.60 -9.88 -10.10
C ASP A 174 -1.16 -9.93 -9.57
N CYS A 175 -0.56 -11.13 -9.57
CA CYS A 175 0.79 -11.37 -9.11
C CYS A 175 1.70 -11.78 -10.27
N ASP A 176 2.94 -11.30 -10.25
CA ASP A 176 3.96 -11.59 -11.24
C ASP A 176 5.34 -11.69 -10.57
N ALA A 177 6.21 -12.56 -11.08
CA ALA A 177 7.57 -12.69 -10.61
C ALA A 177 8.58 -12.72 -11.77
N SER A 178 9.61 -11.91 -11.63
CA SER A 178 10.75 -11.87 -12.55
C SER A 178 11.99 -12.55 -11.93
N ALA A 179 13.08 -12.58 -12.68
CA ALA A 179 14.37 -13.03 -12.17
C ALA A 179 14.86 -12.21 -10.97
N TYR A 180 14.46 -10.93 -10.85
CA TYR A 180 15.04 -9.97 -9.91
C TYR A 180 14.06 -9.39 -8.90
N ALA A 181 12.78 -9.43 -9.17
CA ALA A 181 11.76 -8.82 -8.34
C ALA A 181 10.41 -9.53 -8.47
N ILE A 182 9.57 -9.37 -7.46
CA ILE A 182 8.15 -9.70 -7.50
C ILE A 182 7.33 -8.42 -7.60
N GLY A 183 6.18 -8.53 -8.25
CA GLY A 183 5.19 -7.47 -8.38
C GLY A 183 3.79 -7.97 -8.08
N ALA A 184 2.92 -7.08 -7.64
CA ALA A 184 1.50 -7.36 -7.57
C ALA A 184 0.67 -6.07 -7.68
N VAL A 185 -0.59 -6.23 -8.06
CA VAL A 185 -1.59 -5.14 -8.11
C VAL A 185 -2.83 -5.61 -7.37
N LEU A 186 -3.23 -4.84 -6.36
CA LEU A 186 -4.53 -5.01 -5.71
C LEU A 186 -5.57 -4.18 -6.47
N GLN A 187 -6.68 -4.78 -6.82
CA GLN A 187 -7.69 -4.17 -7.66
C GLN A 187 -9.10 -4.47 -7.15
N GLN A 188 -10.05 -3.64 -7.53
CA GLN A 188 -11.48 -3.87 -7.37
C GLN A 188 -12.26 -3.49 -8.63
N GLY A 189 -13.30 -4.25 -8.94
CA GLY A 189 -14.19 -3.97 -10.06
C GLY A 189 -15.11 -2.78 -9.80
N ASP A 190 -15.45 -2.03 -10.85
CA ASP A 190 -16.58 -1.11 -10.83
C ASP A 190 -17.90 -1.84 -11.16
N GLU A 191 -19.02 -1.11 -11.20
CA GLU A 191 -20.34 -1.65 -11.55
C GLU A 191 -20.42 -2.28 -12.95
N LYS A 192 -19.46 -1.97 -13.83
CA LYS A 192 -19.32 -2.54 -15.17
C LYS A 192 -18.32 -3.70 -15.23
N GLY A 193 -17.75 -4.10 -14.08
CA GLY A 193 -16.75 -5.15 -13.97
C GLY A 193 -15.34 -4.73 -14.40
N LYS A 194 -15.08 -3.45 -14.68
CA LYS A 194 -13.75 -2.95 -14.99
C LYS A 194 -12.92 -2.86 -13.73
N LEU A 195 -11.75 -3.48 -13.72
CA LEU A 195 -10.81 -3.45 -12.60
C LEU A 195 -10.09 -2.10 -12.50
N HIS A 196 -10.03 -1.56 -11.30
CA HIS A 196 -9.32 -0.34 -10.95
C HIS A 196 -8.29 -0.63 -9.88
N PRO A 197 -7.06 -0.11 -9.99
CA PRO A 197 -6.02 -0.35 -9.01
C PRO A 197 -6.35 0.35 -7.68
N VAL A 198 -6.16 -0.38 -6.59
CA VAL A 198 -6.21 0.10 -5.21
C VAL A 198 -4.79 0.36 -4.69
N ALA A 199 -3.84 -0.53 -5.02
CA ALA A 199 -2.44 -0.38 -4.66
C ALA A 199 -1.55 -1.23 -5.55
N PHE A 200 -0.32 -0.75 -5.78
CA PHE A 200 0.76 -1.54 -6.39
C PHE A 200 1.73 -2.02 -5.31
N LEU A 201 2.29 -3.19 -5.53
CA LEU A 201 3.34 -3.78 -4.72
C LEU A 201 4.50 -4.17 -5.63
N SER A 202 5.71 -3.91 -5.20
CA SER A 202 6.90 -4.49 -5.81
C SER A 202 7.99 -4.69 -4.78
N ARG A 203 8.77 -5.76 -4.91
CA ARG A 203 9.88 -6.09 -4.01
C ARG A 203 11.02 -6.73 -4.78
N THR A 204 12.24 -6.21 -4.60
CA THR A 204 13.45 -6.83 -5.14
C THR A 204 13.75 -8.14 -4.40
N LEU A 205 14.09 -9.18 -5.11
CA LEU A 205 14.55 -10.46 -4.57
C LEU A 205 15.99 -10.33 -4.08
N ASP A 206 16.28 -10.89 -2.91
CA ASP A 206 17.65 -11.02 -2.41
C ASP A 206 18.47 -12.07 -3.19
N ALA A 207 19.76 -12.19 -2.92
CA ALA A 207 20.65 -13.10 -3.65
C ALA A 207 20.20 -14.57 -3.56
N THR A 208 19.66 -15.00 -2.42
CA THR A 208 19.14 -16.35 -2.23
C THR A 208 17.85 -16.57 -3.01
N GLN A 209 16.93 -15.61 -2.93
CA GLN A 209 15.64 -15.64 -3.61
C GLN A 209 15.77 -15.61 -5.14
N ARG A 210 16.77 -14.93 -5.68
CA ARG A 210 17.06 -14.94 -7.13
C ARG A 210 17.40 -16.32 -7.67
N ASN A 211 17.96 -17.19 -6.83
CA ASN A 211 18.31 -18.57 -7.19
C ASN A 211 17.16 -19.57 -7.01
N TRP A 212 16.00 -19.13 -6.51
CA TRP A 212 14.82 -19.99 -6.46
C TRP A 212 14.33 -20.29 -7.88
N ASP A 213 13.66 -21.43 -8.04
CA ASP A 213 12.93 -21.71 -9.26
C ASP A 213 11.77 -20.72 -9.47
N ILE A 214 11.24 -20.67 -10.68
CA ILE A 214 10.18 -19.72 -11.03
C ILE A 214 8.92 -19.97 -10.22
N TYR A 215 8.58 -21.24 -9.97
CA TYR A 215 7.43 -21.62 -9.17
C TYR A 215 7.47 -21.05 -7.75
N ASP A 216 8.62 -21.13 -7.08
CA ASP A 216 8.81 -20.60 -5.73
C ASP A 216 8.77 -19.05 -5.72
N LYS A 217 9.24 -18.39 -6.79
CA LYS A 217 9.16 -16.93 -6.92
C LYS A 217 7.73 -16.45 -7.13
N GLU A 218 6.97 -17.13 -7.98
CA GLU A 218 5.55 -16.84 -8.21
C GLU A 218 4.73 -17.06 -6.94
N LEU A 219 4.92 -18.21 -6.28
CA LEU A 219 4.26 -18.47 -5.01
C LEU A 219 4.63 -17.43 -3.95
N PHE A 220 5.89 -17.01 -3.91
CA PHE A 220 6.34 -15.95 -2.99
C PHE A 220 5.68 -14.59 -3.31
N ALA A 221 5.43 -14.27 -4.58
CA ALA A 221 4.69 -13.07 -4.96
C ALA A 221 3.27 -13.11 -4.38
N VAL A 222 2.58 -14.23 -4.47
CA VAL A 222 1.23 -14.41 -3.91
C VAL A 222 1.25 -14.28 -2.38
N VAL A 223 2.15 -15.01 -1.69
CA VAL A 223 2.28 -14.95 -0.23
C VAL A 223 2.56 -13.52 0.24
N HIS A 224 3.51 -12.86 -0.43
CA HIS A 224 3.91 -11.51 -0.04
C HIS A 224 2.82 -10.47 -0.31
N ALA A 225 2.06 -10.61 -1.39
CA ALA A 225 0.94 -9.75 -1.71
C ALA A 225 -0.18 -9.89 -0.66
N LEU A 226 -0.62 -11.12 -0.36
CA LEU A 226 -1.65 -11.39 0.63
C LEU A 226 -1.23 -10.89 2.03
N ALA A 227 0.00 -11.15 2.45
CA ALA A 227 0.53 -10.67 3.74
C ALA A 227 0.59 -9.14 3.81
N THR A 228 1.00 -8.46 2.72
CA THR A 228 1.08 -6.99 2.67
C THR A 228 -0.29 -6.35 2.75
N TRP A 229 -1.27 -6.91 2.05
CA TRP A 229 -2.64 -6.38 2.00
C TRP A 229 -3.60 -7.06 2.98
N ARG A 230 -3.06 -7.79 3.96
CA ARG A 230 -3.83 -8.43 5.03
C ARG A 230 -4.92 -7.53 5.64
N PRO A 231 -4.66 -6.22 5.93
CA PRO A 231 -5.68 -5.33 6.49
C PRO A 231 -6.91 -5.11 5.61
N TYR A 232 -6.79 -5.34 4.31
CA TYR A 232 -7.90 -5.22 3.35
C TYR A 232 -8.63 -6.55 3.14
N LEU A 233 -7.92 -7.68 3.29
CA LEU A 233 -8.37 -8.99 2.83
C LEU A 233 -8.99 -9.84 3.95
N VAL A 234 -8.44 -9.75 5.17
CA VAL A 234 -8.94 -10.54 6.30
C VAL A 234 -10.25 -9.96 6.78
N GLY A 235 -11.30 -10.80 6.82
CA GLY A 235 -12.65 -10.40 7.20
C GLY A 235 -13.50 -9.80 6.07
N ASN A 236 -12.98 -9.77 4.83
CA ASN A 236 -13.78 -9.41 3.67
C ASN A 236 -14.87 -10.50 3.42
N PRO A 237 -16.13 -10.13 3.11
CA PRO A 237 -17.20 -11.09 2.87
C PRO A 237 -17.02 -11.92 1.59
N HIS A 238 -16.16 -11.48 0.67
CA HIS A 238 -15.89 -12.14 -0.60
C HIS A 238 -14.50 -12.75 -0.61
N LYS A 239 -14.36 -13.91 -1.28
CA LYS A 239 -13.04 -14.49 -1.55
C LYS A 239 -12.21 -13.56 -2.40
N THR A 240 -10.91 -13.45 -2.07
CA THR A 240 -9.96 -12.74 -2.92
C THR A 240 -9.62 -13.58 -4.14
N VAL A 241 -9.77 -13.04 -5.33
CA VAL A 241 -9.31 -13.68 -6.57
C VAL A 241 -7.83 -13.35 -6.76
N VAL A 242 -6.98 -14.37 -6.93
CA VAL A 242 -5.55 -14.19 -7.18
C VAL A 242 -5.21 -14.73 -8.55
N ASN A 243 -4.80 -13.84 -9.45
CA ASN A 243 -4.34 -14.20 -10.79
C ASN A 243 -2.81 -14.29 -10.79
N THR A 244 -2.30 -15.34 -11.41
CA THR A 244 -0.87 -15.58 -11.64
C THR A 244 -0.75 -16.34 -12.98
N ASP A 245 0.32 -16.14 -13.72
CA ASP A 245 0.54 -16.79 -14.99
C ASP A 245 1.08 -18.22 -14.85
N HIS A 246 1.39 -18.67 -13.63
CA HIS A 246 1.88 -20.03 -13.40
C HIS A 246 0.76 -21.03 -13.05
N ASN A 247 0.23 -21.72 -14.04
CA ASN A 247 -0.89 -22.67 -13.92
C ASN A 247 -0.70 -23.76 -12.85
N ASN A 248 0.55 -24.11 -12.50
CA ASN A 248 0.82 -25.12 -11.48
C ASN A 248 0.54 -24.66 -10.04
N LEU A 249 0.33 -23.35 -9.79
CA LEU A 249 0.00 -22.85 -8.47
C LEU A 249 -1.41 -23.27 -8.00
N THR A 250 -2.32 -23.55 -8.93
CA THR A 250 -3.66 -24.09 -8.61
C THR A 250 -3.59 -25.42 -7.85
N TYR A 251 -2.54 -26.21 -8.09
CA TYR A 251 -2.31 -27.50 -7.40
C TYR A 251 -1.58 -27.35 -6.06
N PHE A 252 -1.12 -26.15 -5.69
CA PHE A 252 -0.35 -25.95 -4.46
C PHE A 252 -1.15 -26.35 -3.21
N LYS A 253 -2.44 -26.02 -3.16
CA LYS A 253 -3.32 -26.37 -2.03
C LYS A 253 -3.52 -27.88 -1.81
N VAL A 254 -3.27 -28.69 -2.85
CA VAL A 254 -3.41 -30.16 -2.81
C VAL A 254 -2.07 -30.91 -2.89
N ALA A 255 -0.94 -30.21 -2.89
CA ALA A 255 0.37 -30.82 -3.00
C ALA A 255 0.69 -31.72 -1.79
N ARG A 256 1.01 -33.01 -2.08
CA ARG A 256 1.29 -34.02 -1.04
C ARG A 256 2.70 -33.92 -0.43
N LYS A 257 3.63 -33.22 -1.09
CA LYS A 257 5.01 -33.05 -0.61
C LYS A 257 5.41 -31.59 -0.76
N LEU A 258 5.54 -30.90 0.36
CA LEU A 258 6.02 -29.54 0.44
C LEU A 258 7.40 -29.50 1.09
N ASN A 259 8.30 -28.65 0.60
CA ASN A 259 9.52 -28.34 1.30
C ASN A 259 9.24 -27.44 2.53
N ARG A 260 10.23 -27.26 3.44
CA ARG A 260 10.06 -26.47 4.68
C ARG A 260 9.61 -25.03 4.42
N LYS A 261 10.11 -24.42 3.36
CA LYS A 261 9.75 -23.05 2.95
C LYS A 261 8.29 -22.99 2.52
N GLN A 262 7.88 -23.88 1.62
CA GLN A 262 6.52 -23.98 1.13
C GLN A 262 5.51 -24.33 2.24
N ALA A 263 5.89 -25.20 3.19
CA ALA A 263 5.05 -25.52 4.35
C ALA A 263 4.77 -24.28 5.23
N ARG A 264 5.78 -23.42 5.43
CA ARG A 264 5.60 -22.14 6.14
C ARG A 264 4.64 -21.22 5.39
N TRP A 265 4.82 -21.07 4.08
CA TRP A 265 3.93 -20.27 3.25
C TRP A 265 2.48 -20.77 3.26
N MET A 266 2.29 -22.11 3.29
CA MET A 266 0.93 -22.67 3.47
C MET A 266 0.28 -22.23 4.78
N GLN A 267 1.05 -22.18 5.88
CA GLN A 267 0.54 -21.67 7.16
C GLN A 267 0.15 -20.20 7.08
N GLU A 268 0.97 -19.36 6.43
CA GLU A 268 0.67 -17.94 6.20
C GLU A 268 -0.57 -17.77 5.33
N LEU A 269 -0.72 -18.57 4.27
CA LEU A 269 -1.85 -18.54 3.35
C LEU A 269 -3.16 -19.03 3.97
N ALA A 270 -3.10 -19.90 5.00
CA ALA A 270 -4.30 -20.45 5.65
C ALA A 270 -5.17 -19.40 6.36
N GLU A 271 -4.64 -18.19 6.59
CA GLU A 271 -5.35 -17.06 7.17
C GLU A 271 -6.31 -16.37 6.18
N PHE A 272 -6.12 -16.60 4.87
CA PHE A 272 -6.82 -15.88 3.81
C PHE A 272 -7.84 -16.77 3.10
N ASP A 273 -9.03 -16.23 2.86
CA ASP A 273 -10.01 -16.86 1.97
C ASP A 273 -9.77 -16.34 0.53
N PHE A 274 -9.10 -17.15 -0.28
CA PHE A 274 -8.76 -16.80 -1.65
C PHE A 274 -8.87 -17.98 -2.61
N GLU A 275 -9.03 -17.67 -3.88
CA GLU A 275 -8.96 -18.61 -5.01
C GLU A 275 -7.87 -18.19 -6.00
N LEU A 276 -7.24 -19.19 -6.66
CA LEU A 276 -6.20 -19.04 -7.68
C LEU A 276 -6.79 -19.32 -9.05
#